data_c5fabed650098cdbf04987e54c601a55
#
_entry.id   c5fabed650098cdbf04987e54c601a55
#
_cell.length_a   1.000
_cell.length_b   1.000
_cell.length_c   1.000
_cell.angle_alpha   90.00
_cell.angle_beta   90.00
_cell.angle_gamma   90.00
#
_symmetry.space_group_name_H-M   'P 1'
#
loop_
_entity.id
_entity.type
_entity.pdbx_description
1 polymer ?
#
loop_
_entity_poly.entity_id
_entity_poly.type
_entity_poly.pdbx_seq_one_letter_code
_entity_poly.pdbx_strand_id
1 'polypeptide(L)'
;GGGKTAINNYCMEVIGIINGFSGLLYKDIIPLPESSLSGILTLGGTILGTAREKEFRKILKSPDKKDQEMIKKSYKELGLDCLVCIGGNGTQKTTWALSKLGLNVIGIPKTIDNDVFGTDITFGFSTAVDIATDAIDRLHSTASSHQRVMVIELMGHHAGWITLHAGMAGGADVILLPELGFDMDIVCEVLNNRKKNGKSYSIVALAEGIEVEGGTGGHHPATYFAREIEKRT
;
A
#
# COMPACT_ATOMS: atom_id res chain seq x y z
N GLY A 1 -18.42 -1.79 -6.49
CA GLY A 1 -19.34 -2.59 -5.67
C GLY A 1 -20.22 -1.70 -4.80
N GLY A 2 -19.70 -1.18 -3.66
CA GLY A 2 -20.51 -0.53 -2.62
C GLY A 2 -21.48 0.56 -3.09
N GLY A 3 -21.03 1.49 -3.94
CA GLY A 3 -21.91 2.55 -4.45
C GLY A 3 -23.10 2.02 -5.26
N LYS A 4 -22.87 1.05 -6.16
CA LYS A 4 -23.99 0.43 -6.89
C LYS A 4 -24.94 -0.31 -5.95
N THR A 5 -24.44 -1.03 -4.96
CA THR A 5 -25.26 -1.71 -3.98
C THR A 5 -26.10 -0.72 -3.16
N ALA A 6 -25.50 0.40 -2.74
CA ALA A 6 -26.20 1.46 -2.02
C ALA A 6 -27.38 2.03 -2.84
N ILE A 7 -27.15 2.32 -4.11
CA ILE A 7 -28.16 2.84 -5.02
C ILE A 7 -29.27 1.80 -5.27
N ASN A 8 -28.88 0.60 -5.71
CA ASN A 8 -29.84 -0.37 -6.25
C ASN A 8 -30.61 -1.14 -5.17
N ASN A 9 -29.95 -1.43 -4.03
CA ASN A 9 -30.55 -2.27 -3.00
C ASN A 9 -31.14 -1.45 -1.84
N TYR A 10 -30.66 -0.22 -1.64
CA TYR A 10 -31.03 0.60 -0.49
C TYR A 10 -31.58 1.98 -0.86
N CYS A 11 -31.76 2.26 -2.16
CA CYS A 11 -32.28 3.54 -2.66
C CYS A 11 -31.53 4.77 -2.11
N MET A 12 -30.23 4.65 -1.86
CA MET A 12 -29.39 5.73 -1.37
C MET A 12 -28.93 6.62 -2.53
N GLU A 13 -28.89 7.92 -2.32
CA GLU A 13 -28.18 8.84 -3.18
C GLU A 13 -26.67 8.78 -2.86
N VAL A 14 -25.83 8.65 -3.89
CA VAL A 14 -24.38 8.58 -3.72
C VAL A 14 -23.72 9.77 -4.39
N ILE A 15 -22.94 10.51 -3.61
CA ILE A 15 -22.10 11.58 -4.13
C ILE A 15 -20.62 11.24 -3.97
N GLY A 16 -19.80 11.69 -4.91
CA GLY A 16 -18.36 11.59 -4.85
C GLY A 16 -17.75 12.89 -4.35
N ILE A 17 -16.87 12.81 -3.38
CA ILE A 17 -16.11 13.95 -2.87
C ILE A 17 -14.79 14.00 -3.64
N ILE A 18 -14.54 15.08 -4.35
CA ILE A 18 -13.38 15.28 -5.21
C ILE A 18 -12.15 15.58 -4.34
N ASN A 19 -11.00 15.02 -4.72
CA ASN A 19 -9.72 15.26 -4.05
C ASN A 19 -9.70 14.95 -2.55
N GLY A 20 -10.42 13.87 -2.14
CA GLY A 20 -10.40 13.36 -0.77
C GLY A 20 -10.97 14.34 0.26
N PHE A 21 -10.39 14.40 1.45
CA PHE A 21 -10.93 15.22 2.54
C PHE A 21 -10.90 16.73 2.28
N SER A 22 -10.08 17.20 1.36
CA SER A 22 -10.10 18.60 0.94
C SER A 22 -11.44 18.95 0.27
N GLY A 23 -11.96 18.03 -0.55
CA GLY A 23 -13.28 18.22 -1.17
C GLY A 23 -14.43 18.25 -0.15
N LEU A 24 -14.32 17.54 0.97
CA LEU A 24 -15.30 17.66 2.06
C LEU A 24 -15.30 19.09 2.65
N LEU A 25 -14.13 19.67 2.82
CA LEU A 25 -13.98 21.00 3.39
C LEU A 25 -14.52 22.10 2.46
N TYR A 26 -14.19 22.01 1.17
CA TYR A 26 -14.57 23.00 0.15
C TYR A 26 -15.89 22.67 -0.54
N LYS A 27 -16.54 21.55 -0.18
CA LYS A 27 -17.79 21.05 -0.77
C LYS A 27 -17.69 20.82 -2.28
N ASP A 28 -16.52 20.31 -2.71
CA ASP A 28 -16.27 19.95 -4.09
C ASP A 28 -16.76 18.51 -4.31
N ILE A 29 -17.93 18.39 -4.91
CA ILE A 29 -18.67 17.13 -5.04
C ILE A 29 -19.18 16.92 -6.46
N ILE A 30 -19.39 15.64 -6.81
CA ILE A 30 -20.08 15.23 -8.02
C ILE A 30 -21.15 14.19 -7.68
N PRO A 31 -22.30 14.17 -8.36
CA PRO A 31 -23.24 13.05 -8.30
C PRO A 31 -22.56 11.77 -8.82
N LEU A 32 -22.83 10.64 -8.18
CA LEU A 32 -22.37 9.33 -8.64
C LEU A 32 -23.56 8.41 -8.94
N PRO A 33 -24.30 8.65 -10.04
CA PRO A 33 -25.34 7.74 -10.48
C PRO A 33 -24.75 6.38 -10.88
N GLU A 34 -25.57 5.36 -10.99
CA GLU A 34 -25.13 4.01 -11.35
C GLU A 34 -24.30 3.98 -12.66
N SER A 35 -24.67 4.81 -13.63
CA SER A 35 -23.96 4.94 -14.90
C SER A 35 -22.49 5.35 -14.72
N SER A 36 -22.20 6.26 -13.80
CA SER A 36 -20.83 6.70 -13.48
C SER A 36 -20.01 5.63 -12.77
N LEU A 37 -20.66 4.65 -12.14
CA LEU A 37 -20.02 3.54 -11.44
C LEU A 37 -19.90 2.29 -12.32
N SER A 38 -20.39 2.35 -13.57
CA SER A 38 -20.31 1.26 -14.54
C SER A 38 -18.98 1.33 -15.30
N GLY A 39 -18.36 0.17 -15.55
CA GLY A 39 -17.12 0.07 -16.32
C GLY A 39 -15.83 0.51 -15.60
N ILE A 40 -15.90 0.98 -14.36
CA ILE A 40 -14.69 1.47 -13.63
C ILE A 40 -13.89 0.35 -12.94
N LEU A 41 -14.38 -0.89 -12.94
CA LEU A 41 -13.73 -1.98 -12.18
C LEU A 41 -12.30 -2.27 -12.65
N THR A 42 -12.05 -2.12 -13.93
CA THR A 42 -10.73 -2.37 -14.56
C THR A 42 -9.85 -1.11 -14.66
N LEU A 43 -10.35 0.03 -14.20
CA LEU A 43 -9.59 1.27 -14.22
C LEU A 43 -8.69 1.36 -12.96
N GLY A 44 -7.43 1.73 -13.18
CA GLY A 44 -6.51 2.04 -12.09
C GLY A 44 -6.77 3.43 -11.49
N GLY A 45 -6.22 3.67 -10.30
CA GLY A 45 -6.31 4.97 -9.63
C GLY A 45 -7.67 5.26 -9.02
N THR A 46 -8.12 6.50 -9.12
CA THR A 46 -9.39 6.98 -8.57
C THR A 46 -10.08 7.94 -9.53
N ILE A 47 -11.39 7.77 -9.70
CA ILE A 47 -12.22 8.69 -10.50
C ILE A 47 -12.51 10.01 -9.78
N LEU A 48 -12.26 10.06 -8.45
CA LEU A 48 -12.50 11.23 -7.61
C LEU A 48 -11.22 12.04 -7.34
N GLY A 49 -10.08 11.56 -7.81
CA GLY A 49 -8.80 12.17 -7.46
C GLY A 49 -8.41 11.96 -6.00
N THR A 50 -7.28 12.51 -5.64
CA THR A 50 -6.75 12.50 -4.27
C THR A 50 -5.89 13.74 -4.05
N ALA A 51 -5.84 14.26 -2.82
CA ALA A 51 -4.98 15.36 -2.45
C ALA A 51 -4.11 14.98 -1.25
N ARG A 52 -2.97 15.68 -1.12
CA ARG A 52 -2.16 15.57 0.10
C ARG A 52 -2.90 16.28 1.25
N GLU A 53 -3.29 15.52 2.25
CA GLU A 53 -4.17 15.96 3.36
C GLU A 53 -3.49 16.86 4.41
N LYS A 54 -2.37 17.51 4.11
CA LYS A 54 -1.61 18.28 5.11
C LYS A 54 -2.44 19.38 5.76
N GLU A 55 -3.21 20.12 4.96
CA GLU A 55 -4.07 21.21 5.46
C GLU A 55 -5.25 20.67 6.26
N PHE A 56 -5.94 19.65 5.72
CA PHE A 56 -7.06 19.02 6.40
C PHE A 56 -6.64 18.43 7.76
N ARG A 57 -5.48 17.79 7.81
CA ARG A 57 -4.93 17.24 9.07
C ARG A 57 -4.54 18.32 10.07
N LYS A 58 -4.09 19.49 9.62
CA LYS A 58 -3.84 20.63 10.52
C LYS A 58 -5.14 21.11 11.15
N ILE A 59 -6.19 21.31 10.33
CA ILE A 59 -7.53 21.69 10.79
C ILE A 59 -8.09 20.66 11.78
N LEU A 60 -7.99 19.38 11.44
CA LEU A 60 -8.50 18.28 12.28
C LEU A 60 -7.79 18.18 13.64
N LYS A 61 -6.50 18.50 13.69
CA LYS A 61 -5.67 18.50 14.91
C LYS A 61 -5.64 19.86 15.62
N SER A 62 -6.28 20.86 15.05
CA SER A 62 -6.31 22.21 15.64
C SER A 62 -6.96 22.16 17.02
N PRO A 63 -6.37 22.83 18.02
CA PRO A 63 -7.00 23.03 19.31
C PRO A 63 -8.19 24.00 19.24
N ASP A 64 -8.31 24.77 18.16
CA ASP A 64 -9.45 25.67 17.93
C ASP A 64 -10.67 24.86 17.49
N LYS A 65 -11.70 24.89 18.34
CA LYS A 65 -12.99 24.26 18.05
C LYS A 65 -13.66 24.79 16.77
N LYS A 66 -13.36 26.04 16.37
CA LYS A 66 -13.91 26.62 15.13
C LYS A 66 -13.48 25.86 13.89
N ASP A 67 -12.23 25.41 13.84
CA ASP A 67 -11.71 24.64 12.73
C ASP A 67 -12.43 23.28 12.60
N GLN A 68 -12.66 22.62 13.73
CA GLN A 68 -13.39 21.34 13.77
C GLN A 68 -14.89 21.51 13.44
N GLU A 69 -15.50 22.59 13.91
CA GLU A 69 -16.89 22.93 13.58
C GLU A 69 -17.08 23.21 12.07
N MET A 70 -16.07 23.73 11.38
CA MET A 70 -16.11 23.90 9.93
C MET A 70 -16.29 22.59 9.19
N ILE A 71 -15.59 21.51 9.63
CA ILE A 71 -15.76 20.17 9.05
C ILE A 71 -17.18 19.65 9.28
N LYS A 72 -17.69 19.76 10.51
CA LYS A 72 -19.06 19.34 10.84
C LYS A 72 -20.11 20.11 10.05
N LYS A 73 -19.89 21.41 9.89
CA LYS A 73 -20.76 22.28 9.11
C LYS A 73 -20.81 21.83 7.65
N SER A 74 -19.65 21.62 7.02
CA SER A 74 -19.59 21.13 5.63
C SER A 74 -20.30 19.79 5.46
N TYR A 75 -20.08 18.85 6.38
CA TYR A 75 -20.76 17.55 6.39
C TYR A 75 -22.29 17.69 6.42
N LYS A 76 -22.80 18.55 7.30
CA LYS A 76 -24.26 18.81 7.44
C LYS A 76 -24.84 19.56 6.24
N GLU A 77 -24.13 20.56 5.72
CA GLU A 77 -24.58 21.35 4.56
C GLU A 77 -24.62 20.52 3.27
N LEU A 78 -23.76 19.50 3.16
CA LEU A 78 -23.81 18.52 2.09
C LEU A 78 -24.92 17.47 2.27
N GLY A 79 -25.64 17.49 3.40
CA GLY A 79 -26.74 16.55 3.68
C GLY A 79 -26.27 15.10 3.82
N LEU A 80 -25.04 14.85 4.27
CA LEU A 80 -24.48 13.50 4.36
C LEU A 80 -25.04 12.76 5.55
N ASP A 81 -25.60 11.56 5.32
CA ASP A 81 -25.96 10.60 6.36
C ASP A 81 -24.76 9.76 6.81
N CYS A 82 -23.84 9.47 5.88
CA CYS A 82 -22.63 8.71 6.14
C CYS A 82 -21.52 9.09 5.14
N LEU A 83 -20.28 9.10 5.61
CA LEU A 83 -19.08 9.28 4.79
C LEU A 83 -18.28 7.99 4.71
N VAL A 84 -18.10 7.46 3.50
CA VAL A 84 -17.27 6.27 3.25
C VAL A 84 -15.87 6.73 2.83
N CYS A 85 -14.86 6.37 3.63
CA CYS A 85 -13.46 6.76 3.44
C CYS A 85 -12.65 5.55 3.00
N ILE A 86 -12.18 5.55 1.74
CA ILE A 86 -11.42 4.44 1.15
C ILE A 86 -9.94 4.82 1.05
N GLY A 87 -9.05 4.11 1.73
CA GLY A 87 -7.62 4.41 1.67
C GLY A 87 -6.78 3.66 2.69
N GLY A 88 -5.48 3.94 2.70
CA GLY A 88 -4.51 3.32 3.58
C GLY A 88 -4.46 3.94 4.99
N ASN A 89 -3.41 3.65 5.74
CA ASN A 89 -3.20 4.07 7.13
C ASN A 89 -3.49 5.55 7.40
N GLY A 90 -3.04 6.42 6.52
CA GLY A 90 -3.28 7.86 6.65
C GLY A 90 -4.77 8.20 6.62
N THR A 91 -5.49 7.66 5.66
CA THR A 91 -6.95 7.85 5.52
C THR A 91 -7.69 7.25 6.70
N GLN A 92 -7.33 6.04 7.16
CA GLN A 92 -7.98 5.39 8.30
C GLN A 92 -7.78 6.18 9.61
N LYS A 93 -6.58 6.74 9.85
CA LYS A 93 -6.33 7.64 10.99
C LYS A 93 -7.19 8.91 10.94
N THR A 94 -7.36 9.48 9.74
CA THR A 94 -8.23 10.65 9.55
C THR A 94 -9.71 10.29 9.75
N THR A 95 -10.15 9.14 9.22
CA THR A 95 -11.51 8.62 9.40
C THR A 95 -11.84 8.39 10.88
N TRP A 96 -10.91 7.78 11.61
CA TRP A 96 -11.05 7.61 13.06
C TRP A 96 -11.20 8.93 13.80
N ALA A 97 -10.40 9.95 13.44
CA ALA A 97 -10.50 11.26 14.06
C ALA A 97 -11.85 11.95 13.74
N LEU A 98 -12.38 11.79 12.52
CA LEU A 98 -13.72 12.28 12.15
C LEU A 98 -14.82 11.58 12.96
N SER A 99 -14.70 10.28 13.19
CA SER A 99 -15.61 9.54 14.09
C SER A 99 -15.60 10.12 15.51
N LYS A 100 -14.42 10.50 16.03
CA LYS A 100 -14.31 11.15 17.35
C LYS A 100 -14.96 12.54 17.40
N LEU A 101 -15.08 13.22 16.27
CA LEU A 101 -15.84 14.46 16.15
C LEU A 101 -17.38 14.23 16.12
N GLY A 102 -17.84 12.98 16.10
CA GLY A 102 -19.24 12.59 16.06
C GLY A 102 -19.83 12.52 14.66
N LEU A 103 -19.00 12.46 13.61
CA LEU A 103 -19.47 12.21 12.25
C LEU A 103 -19.72 10.72 12.03
N ASN A 104 -20.76 10.37 11.29
CA ASN A 104 -21.01 9.01 10.86
C ASN A 104 -20.08 8.68 9.68
N VAL A 105 -19.10 7.83 9.92
CA VAL A 105 -18.05 7.50 8.95
C VAL A 105 -17.76 6.01 8.92
N ILE A 106 -17.46 5.48 7.73
CA ILE A 106 -17.04 4.10 7.53
C ILE A 106 -15.67 4.11 6.84
N GLY A 107 -14.69 3.45 7.45
CA GLY A 107 -13.36 3.27 6.86
C GLY A 107 -13.28 1.97 6.06
N ILE A 108 -12.78 2.05 4.83
CA ILE A 108 -12.46 0.88 3.99
C ILE A 108 -10.94 0.84 3.80
N PRO A 109 -10.25 -0.18 4.34
CA PRO A 109 -8.80 -0.26 4.29
C PRO A 109 -8.31 -0.65 2.90
N LYS A 110 -7.87 0.32 2.09
CA LYS A 110 -7.33 0.14 0.75
C LYS A 110 -5.87 0.58 0.73
N THR A 111 -4.98 -0.39 0.69
CA THR A 111 -3.54 -0.27 0.45
C THR A 111 -3.00 -1.61 -0.03
N ILE A 112 -1.86 -1.60 -0.70
CA ILE A 112 -1.15 -2.83 -1.06
C ILE A 112 -0.31 -3.38 0.10
N ASP A 113 0.04 -2.55 1.08
CA ASP A 113 1.04 -2.85 2.12
C ASP A 113 0.56 -3.83 3.19
N ASN A 114 -0.77 -4.03 3.31
CA ASN A 114 -1.42 -4.84 4.36
C ASN A 114 -1.02 -4.43 5.79
N ASP A 115 -0.83 -3.12 6.01
CA ASP A 115 -0.27 -2.54 7.24
C ASP A 115 -1.31 -1.80 8.11
N VAL A 116 -2.60 -1.95 7.82
CA VAL A 116 -3.67 -1.29 8.57
C VAL A 116 -4.04 -2.11 9.79
N PHE A 117 -3.77 -1.56 10.97
CA PHE A 117 -4.06 -2.21 12.25
C PHE A 117 -5.53 -2.65 12.38
N GLY A 118 -5.75 -3.88 12.86
CA GLY A 118 -7.08 -4.45 13.03
C GLY A 118 -7.75 -4.93 11.75
N THR A 119 -6.99 -5.06 10.67
CA THR A 119 -7.43 -5.57 9.37
C THR A 119 -6.68 -6.86 9.03
N ASP A 120 -7.38 -7.91 8.66
CA ASP A 120 -6.74 -9.16 8.25
C ASP A 120 -6.11 -9.03 6.87
N ILE A 121 -6.85 -8.52 5.89
CA ILE A 121 -6.40 -8.29 4.53
C ILE A 121 -6.93 -6.96 4.01
N THR A 122 -6.04 -6.10 3.50
CA THR A 122 -6.39 -4.84 2.87
C THR A 122 -6.76 -5.02 1.40
N PHE A 123 -7.66 -4.17 0.90
CA PHE A 123 -8.02 -4.13 -0.52
C PHE A 123 -6.82 -3.65 -1.36
N GLY A 124 -6.33 -4.52 -2.22
CA GLY A 124 -5.17 -4.29 -3.06
C GLY A 124 -3.96 -5.17 -2.73
N PHE A 125 -3.87 -5.74 -1.52
CA PHE A 125 -2.76 -6.58 -1.10
C PHE A 125 -2.61 -7.84 -1.98
N SER A 126 -3.67 -8.63 -2.13
CA SER A 126 -3.61 -9.86 -2.94
C SER A 126 -3.22 -9.58 -4.39
N THR A 127 -3.77 -8.51 -4.99
CA THR A 127 -3.39 -8.09 -6.34
C THR A 127 -1.90 -7.73 -6.43
N ALA A 128 -1.36 -7.03 -5.42
CA ALA A 128 0.06 -6.70 -5.39
C ALA A 128 0.94 -7.95 -5.24
N VAL A 129 0.53 -8.91 -4.42
CA VAL A 129 1.22 -10.21 -4.28
C VAL A 129 1.24 -10.96 -5.60
N ASP A 130 0.11 -11.06 -6.31
CA ASP A 130 0.01 -11.75 -7.60
C ASP A 130 0.96 -11.11 -8.63
N ILE A 131 0.95 -9.78 -8.75
CA ILE A 131 1.82 -9.04 -9.67
C ILE A 131 3.31 -9.23 -9.31
N ALA A 132 3.65 -9.18 -8.03
CA ALA A 132 5.02 -9.37 -7.56
C ALA A 132 5.49 -10.81 -7.79
N THR A 133 4.62 -11.81 -7.59
CA THR A 133 4.90 -13.22 -7.88
C THR A 133 5.20 -13.43 -9.37
N ASP A 134 4.35 -12.89 -10.26
CA ASP A 134 4.56 -12.95 -11.72
C ASP A 134 5.89 -12.28 -12.13
N ALA A 135 6.26 -11.18 -11.48
CA ALA A 135 7.54 -10.52 -11.71
C ALA A 135 8.74 -11.37 -11.28
N ILE A 136 8.65 -12.06 -10.15
CA ILE A 136 9.68 -13.01 -9.68
C ILE A 136 9.79 -14.21 -10.62
N ASP A 137 8.66 -14.78 -11.04
CA ASP A 137 8.64 -15.92 -11.97
C ASP A 137 9.38 -15.63 -13.27
N ARG A 138 9.23 -14.42 -13.79
CA ARG A 138 9.94 -13.98 -15.02
C ARG A 138 11.44 -13.87 -14.85
N LEU A 139 11.94 -13.65 -13.62
CA LEU A 139 13.38 -13.56 -13.35
C LEU A 139 14.08 -14.92 -13.41
N HIS A 140 13.39 -16.02 -13.16
CA HIS A 140 14.01 -17.35 -13.12
C HIS A 140 14.70 -17.71 -14.44
N SER A 141 14.08 -17.42 -15.58
CA SER A 141 14.66 -17.75 -16.89
C SER A 141 15.94 -16.97 -17.17
N THR A 142 15.97 -15.66 -16.88
CA THR A 142 17.17 -14.85 -17.08
C THR A 142 18.24 -15.15 -16.03
N ALA A 143 17.87 -15.39 -14.77
CA ALA A 143 18.77 -15.77 -13.70
C ALA A 143 19.48 -17.11 -14.02
N SER A 144 18.72 -18.10 -14.48
CA SER A 144 19.25 -19.42 -14.89
C SER A 144 20.16 -19.32 -16.11
N SER A 145 19.74 -18.60 -17.15
CA SER A 145 20.52 -18.47 -18.40
C SER A 145 21.86 -17.79 -18.19
N HIS A 146 21.92 -16.80 -17.30
CA HIS A 146 23.11 -16.04 -16.99
C HIS A 146 23.87 -16.52 -15.75
N GLN A 147 23.36 -17.52 -15.06
CA GLN A 147 23.95 -18.09 -13.84
C GLN A 147 24.26 -17.00 -12.79
N ARG A 148 23.27 -16.14 -12.51
CA ARG A 148 23.40 -14.96 -11.64
C ARG A 148 22.57 -15.07 -10.39
N VAL A 149 22.98 -14.32 -9.38
CA VAL A 149 22.10 -13.95 -8.27
C VAL A 149 21.31 -12.70 -8.70
N MET A 150 19.99 -12.82 -8.73
CA MET A 150 19.09 -11.70 -9.00
C MET A 150 18.57 -11.15 -7.68
N VAL A 151 18.64 -9.84 -7.50
CA VAL A 151 18.09 -9.17 -6.32
C VAL A 151 16.90 -8.34 -6.76
N ILE A 152 15.73 -8.62 -6.19
CA ILE A 152 14.48 -7.88 -6.46
C ILE A 152 14.00 -7.17 -5.22
N GLU A 153 13.75 -5.86 -5.34
CA GLU A 153 13.15 -5.02 -4.30
C GLU A 153 11.64 -4.95 -4.52
N LEU A 154 10.88 -5.20 -3.48
CA LEU A 154 9.42 -5.20 -3.52
C LEU A 154 8.88 -4.10 -2.61
N MET A 155 7.81 -3.46 -3.06
CA MET A 155 7.08 -2.46 -2.30
C MET A 155 6.43 -3.06 -1.05
N GLY A 156 6.00 -2.24 -0.13
CA GLY A 156 5.33 -2.62 1.12
C GLY A 156 5.54 -1.58 2.22
N HIS A 157 6.17 -0.45 1.88
CA HIS A 157 6.52 0.63 2.82
C HIS A 157 7.38 0.08 3.97
N HIS A 158 6.87 0.08 5.20
CA HIS A 158 7.58 -0.47 6.37
C HIS A 158 7.19 -1.92 6.68
N ALA A 159 6.34 -2.56 5.87
CA ALA A 159 5.86 -3.92 6.07
C ALA A 159 6.38 -4.87 4.99
N GLY A 160 6.84 -6.05 5.40
CA GLY A 160 7.38 -7.07 4.52
C GLY A 160 6.36 -8.06 3.94
N TRP A 161 5.06 -7.81 4.09
CA TRP A 161 4.03 -8.77 3.73
C TRP A 161 4.02 -9.14 2.24
N ILE A 162 4.14 -8.17 1.32
CA ILE A 162 4.20 -8.44 -0.12
C ILE A 162 5.43 -9.29 -0.41
N THR A 163 6.58 -8.91 0.13
CA THR A 163 7.85 -9.61 -0.09
C THR A 163 7.81 -11.04 0.42
N LEU A 164 7.22 -11.27 1.59
CA LEU A 164 7.08 -12.59 2.16
C LEU A 164 6.21 -13.50 1.26
N HIS A 165 4.99 -13.05 0.96
CA HIS A 165 4.04 -13.85 0.20
C HIS A 165 4.50 -14.06 -1.25
N ALA A 166 4.93 -13.00 -1.94
CA ALA A 166 5.38 -13.10 -3.32
C ALA A 166 6.73 -13.83 -3.44
N GLY A 167 7.64 -13.61 -2.49
CA GLY A 167 8.92 -14.33 -2.46
C GLY A 167 8.74 -15.85 -2.27
N MET A 168 7.85 -16.26 -1.37
CA MET A 168 7.52 -17.67 -1.18
C MET A 168 6.82 -18.27 -2.42
N ALA A 169 5.80 -17.57 -2.95
CA ALA A 169 5.03 -18.05 -4.10
C ALA A 169 5.86 -18.09 -5.38
N GLY A 170 6.72 -17.08 -5.61
CA GLY A 170 7.60 -16.99 -6.78
C GLY A 170 8.93 -17.73 -6.63
N GLY A 171 9.13 -18.46 -5.52
CA GLY A 171 10.30 -19.32 -5.35
C GLY A 171 11.63 -18.57 -5.13
N ALA A 172 11.59 -17.44 -4.42
CA ALA A 172 12.81 -16.78 -3.99
C ALA A 172 13.60 -17.66 -3.00
N ASP A 173 14.92 -17.66 -3.15
CA ASP A 173 15.82 -18.49 -2.35
C ASP A 173 16.19 -17.85 -1.02
N VAL A 174 16.15 -16.53 -0.98
CA VAL A 174 16.34 -15.70 0.22
C VAL A 174 15.27 -14.62 0.23
N ILE A 175 14.63 -14.43 1.39
CA ILE A 175 13.61 -13.39 1.59
C ILE A 175 14.03 -12.55 2.78
N LEU A 176 14.18 -11.23 2.56
CA LEU A 176 14.63 -10.26 3.57
C LEU A 176 13.49 -9.28 3.89
N LEU A 177 13.13 -9.23 5.17
CA LEU A 177 11.97 -8.49 5.68
C LEU A 177 12.38 -7.44 6.70
N PRO A 178 11.75 -6.26 6.72
CA PRO A 178 12.07 -5.21 7.69
C PRO A 178 11.76 -5.61 9.14
N GLU A 179 10.82 -6.53 9.35
CA GLU A 179 10.43 -7.02 10.67
C GLU A 179 11.45 -8.01 11.27
N LEU A 180 12.34 -8.54 10.44
CA LEU A 180 13.35 -9.50 10.85
C LEU A 180 14.74 -8.91 10.58
N GLY A 181 15.63 -9.02 11.54
CA GLY A 181 17.04 -8.68 11.33
C GLY A 181 17.65 -9.62 10.27
N PHE A 182 18.67 -9.14 9.58
CA PHE A 182 19.46 -9.97 8.66
C PHE A 182 20.96 -9.85 8.99
N ASP A 183 21.67 -10.91 8.64
CA ASP A 183 23.12 -10.94 8.64
C ASP A 183 23.61 -11.20 7.20
N MET A 184 24.36 -10.26 6.65
CA MET A 184 24.86 -10.33 5.28
C MET A 184 25.81 -11.53 5.07
N ASP A 185 26.55 -11.91 6.09
CA ASP A 185 27.45 -13.06 5.99
C ASP A 185 26.66 -14.37 5.89
N ILE A 186 25.55 -14.50 6.64
CA ILE A 186 24.64 -15.63 6.52
C ILE A 186 23.96 -15.64 5.15
N VAL A 187 23.50 -14.49 4.64
CA VAL A 187 22.93 -14.40 3.29
C VAL A 187 23.93 -14.91 2.24
N CYS A 188 25.17 -14.43 2.29
CA CYS A 188 26.22 -14.82 1.35
C CYS A 188 26.61 -16.30 1.53
N GLU A 189 26.64 -16.83 2.76
CA GLU A 189 26.87 -18.23 3.03
C GLU A 189 25.80 -19.13 2.39
N VAL A 190 24.53 -18.79 2.53
CA VAL A 190 23.41 -19.51 1.90
C VAL A 190 23.59 -19.53 0.38
N LEU A 191 23.88 -18.39 -0.25
CA LEU A 191 24.08 -18.29 -1.70
C LEU A 191 25.28 -19.12 -2.17
N ASN A 192 26.40 -19.07 -1.46
CA ASN A 192 27.60 -19.85 -1.75
C ASN A 192 27.37 -21.36 -1.58
N ASN A 193 26.64 -21.80 -0.56
CA ASN A 193 26.29 -23.19 -0.34
C ASN A 193 25.36 -23.71 -1.44
N ARG A 194 24.42 -22.91 -1.91
CA ARG A 194 23.57 -23.25 -3.06
C ARG A 194 24.42 -23.49 -4.32
N LYS A 195 25.34 -22.57 -4.61
CA LYS A 195 26.28 -22.68 -5.76
C LYS A 195 27.13 -23.98 -5.65
N LYS A 196 27.70 -24.28 -4.47
CA LYS A 196 28.45 -25.51 -4.21
C LYS A 196 27.61 -26.75 -4.41
N ASN A 197 26.31 -26.70 -4.12
CA ASN A 197 25.37 -27.82 -4.30
C ASN A 197 24.77 -27.88 -5.73
N GLY A 198 25.40 -27.22 -6.72
CA GLY A 198 25.02 -27.31 -8.12
C GLY A 198 23.85 -26.42 -8.54
N LYS A 199 23.40 -25.50 -7.70
CA LYS A 199 22.40 -24.50 -8.09
C LYS A 199 23.08 -23.35 -8.81
N SER A 200 22.80 -23.20 -10.11
CA SER A 200 23.49 -22.24 -10.97
C SER A 200 23.07 -20.78 -10.78
N TYR A 201 21.94 -20.53 -10.14
CA TYR A 201 21.41 -19.19 -9.90
C TYR A 201 20.67 -19.09 -8.56
N SER A 202 20.39 -17.88 -8.11
CA SER A 202 19.54 -17.63 -6.94
C SER A 202 18.74 -16.33 -7.12
N ILE A 203 17.58 -16.27 -6.46
CA ILE A 203 16.74 -15.09 -6.38
C ILE A 203 16.68 -14.64 -4.92
N VAL A 204 17.01 -13.38 -4.69
CA VAL A 204 16.91 -12.70 -3.39
C VAL A 204 15.79 -11.67 -3.48
N ALA A 205 14.70 -11.89 -2.77
CA ALA A 205 13.62 -10.91 -2.62
C ALA A 205 13.82 -10.09 -1.35
N LEU A 206 13.76 -8.78 -1.45
CA LEU A 206 13.86 -7.91 -0.28
C LEU A 206 12.79 -6.82 -0.29
N ALA A 207 12.30 -6.46 0.89
CA ALA A 207 11.34 -5.39 1.05
C ALA A 207 12.03 -4.01 1.02
N GLU A 208 11.38 -3.02 0.40
CA GLU A 208 11.88 -1.64 0.33
C GLU A 208 12.13 -1.00 1.70
N GLY A 209 11.39 -1.43 2.72
CA GLY A 209 11.47 -0.92 4.08
C GLY A 209 12.62 -1.48 4.92
N ILE A 210 13.50 -2.30 4.34
CA ILE A 210 14.62 -2.89 5.06
C ILE A 210 15.64 -1.81 5.45
N GLU A 211 16.03 -1.80 6.73
CA GLU A 211 17.01 -0.86 7.25
C GLU A 211 18.40 -1.50 7.28
N VAL A 212 19.41 -0.77 6.79
CA VAL A 212 20.80 -1.20 6.78
C VAL A 212 21.56 -0.39 7.81
N GLU A 213 22.22 -1.05 8.74
CA GLU A 213 23.07 -0.38 9.72
C GLU A 213 24.20 0.40 9.02
N GLY A 214 24.36 1.67 9.36
CA GLY A 214 25.28 2.58 8.64
C GLY A 214 24.73 3.16 7.35
N GLY A 215 23.50 2.76 6.95
CA GLY A 215 22.82 3.25 5.75
C GLY A 215 23.31 2.58 4.45
N THR A 216 22.60 2.83 3.38
CA THR A 216 22.88 2.25 2.04
C THR A 216 23.87 3.10 1.21
N GLY A 217 24.47 4.13 1.80
CA GLY A 217 25.32 5.07 1.06
C GLY A 217 24.58 5.87 -0.03
N GLY A 218 23.25 6.08 0.16
CA GLY A 218 22.39 6.80 -0.79
C GLY A 218 21.87 5.94 -1.95
N HIS A 219 22.09 4.64 -1.94
CA HIS A 219 21.54 3.70 -2.90
C HIS A 219 20.19 3.12 -2.44
N HIS A 220 19.38 2.65 -3.38
CA HIS A 220 18.23 1.82 -3.06
C HIS A 220 18.69 0.51 -2.40
N PRO A 221 17.91 -0.08 -1.47
CA PRO A 221 18.28 -1.32 -0.80
C PRO A 221 18.75 -2.41 -1.75
N ALA A 222 18.03 -2.72 -2.83
CA ALA A 222 18.43 -3.75 -3.78
C ALA A 222 19.82 -3.50 -4.40
N THR A 223 20.15 -2.26 -4.72
CA THR A 223 21.46 -1.91 -5.27
C THR A 223 22.58 -2.11 -4.25
N TYR A 224 22.33 -1.77 -3.00
CA TYR A 224 23.27 -2.02 -1.91
C TYR A 224 23.50 -3.51 -1.72
N PHE A 225 22.43 -4.29 -1.58
CA PHE A 225 22.52 -5.75 -1.40
C PHE A 225 23.21 -6.44 -2.58
N ALA A 226 22.88 -6.07 -3.82
CA ALA A 226 23.50 -6.64 -5.01
C ALA A 226 25.03 -6.43 -5.00
N ARG A 227 25.50 -5.22 -4.66
CA ARG A 227 26.92 -4.91 -4.56
C ARG A 227 27.62 -5.65 -3.43
N GLU A 228 26.98 -5.78 -2.26
CA GLU A 228 27.57 -6.49 -1.14
C GLU A 228 27.64 -8.01 -1.40
N ILE A 229 26.63 -8.58 -2.04
CA ILE A 229 26.63 -9.99 -2.48
C ILE A 229 27.73 -10.22 -3.50
N GLU A 230 27.84 -9.36 -4.53
CA GLU A 230 28.89 -9.45 -5.56
C GLU A 230 30.31 -9.46 -4.99
N LYS A 231 30.57 -8.66 -3.94
CA LYS A 231 31.89 -8.60 -3.29
C LYS A 231 32.25 -9.87 -2.49
N ARG A 232 31.24 -10.61 -2.03
CA ARG A 232 31.42 -11.72 -1.05
C ARG A 232 31.16 -13.11 -1.63
N THR A 233 30.62 -13.22 -2.88
CA THR A 233 30.27 -14.47 -3.53
C THR A 233 30.87 -14.61 -4.93
#